data_d4502f152db4215e86edaf2052ac7505
#
_entry.id   d4502f152db4215e86edaf2052ac7505
#
_cell.length_a   1.000
_cell.length_b   1.000
_cell.length_c   1.000
_cell.angle_alpha   90.00
_cell.angle_beta   90.00
_cell.angle_gamma   90.00
#
_symmetry.space_group_name_H-M   'P 1'
#
loop_
_entity.id
_entity.type
_entity.pdbx_description
1 polymer ?
#
loop_
_entity_poly.entity_id
_entity_poly.type
_entity_poly.pdbx_seq_one_letter_code
_entity_poly.pdbx_strand_id
1 'polypeptide(L)'
;YKRKQLFVEYIVVSDITGSLRTPFYVYSRTTIKDNFNRFTNSLEGLNRIICYSVKANSNLSVLETIAKLGGGADVVSLGEFQRALRAGIDPKKIVFSGVGKQDFEIVETLKLSLLQYNIESVSELEAINKIAINLNKVAPIAFRVNPDIDAGTHENISTGKADNKFGIPISKAIAVIPTLNEVPINTIFSASFIHACASFIRYISV
;
A
#
# COMPACT_ATOMS: atom_id res chain seq x y z
N TYR A 1 27.90 12.52 9.68
CA TYR A 1 29.27 12.83 9.27
C TYR A 1 30.26 12.26 10.27
N LYS A 2 31.25 11.50 9.80
CA LYS A 2 32.42 11.09 10.60
C LYS A 2 33.65 11.65 9.91
N ARG A 3 34.52 12.37 10.67
CA ARG A 3 35.77 12.99 10.15
C ARG A 3 35.54 13.83 8.87
N LYS A 4 34.45 14.63 8.83
CA LYS A 4 34.05 15.48 7.70
C LYS A 4 33.60 14.70 6.43
N GLN A 5 33.41 13.37 6.49
CA GLN A 5 32.91 12.55 5.41
C GLN A 5 31.47 12.09 5.68
N LEU A 6 30.65 12.00 4.63
CA LEU A 6 29.32 11.48 4.69
C LEU A 6 29.36 9.95 4.51
N PHE A 7 28.75 9.23 5.42
CA PHE A 7 28.61 7.77 5.37
C PHE A 7 27.18 7.35 5.22
N VAL A 8 26.96 6.28 4.47
CA VAL A 8 25.73 5.48 4.51
C VAL A 8 26.12 4.07 4.95
N GLU A 9 25.65 3.68 6.13
CA GLU A 9 26.12 2.49 6.87
C GLU A 9 27.65 2.57 7.09
N TYR A 10 28.43 1.74 6.42
CA TYR A 10 29.89 1.68 6.52
C TYR A 10 30.62 2.25 5.28
N ILE A 11 29.83 2.69 4.27
CA ILE A 11 30.37 3.15 2.98
C ILE A 11 30.46 4.67 2.98
N VAL A 12 31.60 5.20 2.58
CA VAL A 12 31.78 6.63 2.35
C VAL A 12 31.07 7.00 1.06
N VAL A 13 30.20 8.01 1.07
CA VAL A 13 29.42 8.39 -0.12
C VAL A 13 30.33 8.84 -1.27
N SER A 14 31.47 9.46 -1.01
CA SER A 14 32.44 9.82 -2.05
C SER A 14 33.01 8.62 -2.80
N ASP A 15 33.09 7.44 -2.17
CA ASP A 15 33.59 6.24 -2.85
C ASP A 15 32.56 5.72 -3.88
N ILE A 16 31.27 5.94 -3.61
CA ILE A 16 30.19 5.61 -4.54
C ILE A 16 30.27 6.50 -5.79
N THR A 17 30.62 7.79 -5.64
CA THR A 17 30.74 8.74 -6.76
C THR A 17 31.88 8.39 -7.72
N GLY A 18 32.85 7.60 -7.28
CA GLY A 18 33.90 7.08 -8.16
C GLY A 18 33.41 6.05 -9.17
N SER A 19 32.29 5.38 -8.91
CA SER A 19 31.72 4.33 -9.74
C SER A 19 30.39 4.71 -10.40
N LEU A 20 29.64 5.65 -9.82
CA LEU A 20 28.33 6.09 -10.29
C LEU A 20 28.33 7.58 -10.62
N ARG A 21 27.65 7.94 -11.71
CA ARG A 21 27.43 9.35 -12.06
C ARG A 21 26.39 9.97 -11.12
N THR A 22 26.61 11.22 -10.73
CA THR A 22 25.63 12.04 -10.00
C THR A 22 24.60 12.64 -10.95
N PRO A 23 23.34 12.88 -10.53
CA PRO A 23 22.79 12.56 -9.20
C PRO A 23 22.40 11.07 -9.05
N PHE A 24 22.42 10.55 -7.82
CA PHE A 24 21.93 9.21 -7.49
C PHE A 24 21.28 9.18 -6.10
N TYR A 25 20.43 8.20 -5.86
CA TYR A 25 19.82 7.94 -4.56
C TYR A 25 20.56 6.79 -3.87
N VAL A 26 20.74 6.92 -2.56
CA VAL A 26 21.34 5.87 -1.72
C VAL A 26 20.34 5.51 -0.62
N TYR A 27 20.03 4.23 -0.49
CA TYR A 27 19.13 3.69 0.53
C TYR A 27 19.89 2.74 1.45
N SER A 28 19.77 2.94 2.77
CA SER A 28 20.33 2.04 3.76
C SER A 28 19.37 0.88 4.02
N ARG A 29 19.83 -0.34 3.73
CA ARG A 29 19.06 -1.55 4.04
C ARG A 29 18.86 -1.73 5.54
N THR A 30 19.89 -1.42 6.33
CA THR A 30 19.82 -1.50 7.80
C THR A 30 18.75 -0.56 8.33
N THR A 31 18.71 0.70 7.87
CA THR A 31 17.70 1.66 8.30
C THR A 31 16.28 1.20 7.93
N ILE A 32 16.08 0.64 6.73
CA ILE A 32 14.78 0.07 6.33
C ILE A 32 14.37 -1.06 7.27
N LYS A 33 15.28 -2.00 7.57
CA LYS A 33 15.02 -3.12 8.48
C LYS A 33 14.68 -2.64 9.90
N ASP A 34 15.47 -1.71 10.43
CA ASP A 34 15.30 -1.21 11.79
C ASP A 34 13.96 -0.48 11.95
N ASN A 35 13.58 0.35 10.96
CA ASN A 35 12.30 1.04 10.95
C ASN A 35 11.12 0.06 10.85
N PHE A 36 11.21 -0.94 9.96
CA PHE A 36 10.19 -1.97 9.83
C PHE A 36 10.03 -2.76 11.13
N ASN A 37 11.13 -3.22 11.73
CA ASN A 37 11.11 -3.98 12.98
C ASN A 37 10.57 -3.14 14.14
N ARG A 38 11.00 -1.88 14.26
CA ARG A 38 10.48 -0.96 15.29
C ARG A 38 8.97 -0.79 15.19
N PHE A 39 8.44 -0.62 13.97
CA PHE A 39 7.01 -0.51 13.74
C PHE A 39 6.30 -1.83 14.06
N THR A 40 6.85 -2.97 13.62
CA THR A 40 6.33 -4.30 13.92
C THR A 40 6.25 -4.55 15.42
N ASN A 41 7.30 -4.22 16.15
CA ASN A 41 7.38 -4.43 17.60
C ASN A 41 6.38 -3.55 18.36
N SER A 42 6.12 -2.31 17.87
CA SER A 42 5.09 -1.44 18.49
C SER A 42 3.67 -1.98 18.36
N LEU A 43 3.44 -2.96 17.51
CA LEU A 43 2.16 -3.65 17.28
C LEU A 43 2.18 -5.09 17.83
N GLU A 44 3.10 -5.41 18.74
CA GLU A 44 3.17 -6.74 19.36
C GLU A 44 1.86 -7.09 20.07
N GLY A 45 1.44 -8.35 20.00
CA GLY A 45 0.15 -8.82 20.53
C GLY A 45 -1.06 -8.59 19.63
N LEU A 46 -0.93 -7.83 18.54
CA LEU A 46 -2.02 -7.63 17.58
C LEU A 46 -1.88 -8.60 16.39
N ASN A 47 -3.01 -9.11 15.90
CA ASN A 47 -3.03 -9.79 14.58
C ASN A 47 -2.91 -8.73 13.49
N ARG A 48 -1.77 -8.69 12.80
CA ARG A 48 -1.41 -7.60 11.89
C ARG A 48 -0.65 -8.07 10.66
N ILE A 49 -0.82 -7.34 9.57
CA ILE A 49 0.03 -7.37 8.39
C ILE A 49 0.49 -5.94 8.11
N ILE A 50 1.79 -5.73 7.92
CA ILE A 50 2.35 -4.43 7.52
C ILE A 50 2.54 -4.48 6.01
N CYS A 51 1.75 -3.68 5.28
CA CYS A 51 1.84 -3.54 3.84
C CYS A 51 2.63 -2.27 3.49
N TYR A 52 3.79 -2.46 2.85
CA TYR A 52 4.62 -1.36 2.38
C TYR A 52 3.99 -0.69 1.16
N SER A 53 3.87 0.63 1.16
CA SER A 53 3.35 1.39 0.04
C SER A 53 4.37 1.47 -1.09
N VAL A 54 4.17 0.68 -2.15
CA VAL A 54 5.13 0.49 -3.26
C VAL A 54 5.38 1.78 -4.03
N LYS A 55 4.39 2.68 -4.11
CA LYS A 55 4.52 4.00 -4.74
C LYS A 55 5.60 4.89 -4.10
N ALA A 56 5.99 4.65 -2.85
CA ALA A 56 7.06 5.40 -2.19
C ALA A 56 8.44 5.05 -2.78
N ASN A 57 8.69 3.78 -3.06
CA ASN A 57 9.87 3.30 -3.77
C ASN A 57 9.66 1.87 -4.28
N SER A 58 9.48 1.74 -5.59
CA SER A 58 9.23 0.45 -6.25
C SER A 58 10.51 -0.33 -6.60
N ASN A 59 11.68 0.06 -6.08
CA ASN A 59 12.93 -0.66 -6.33
C ASN A 59 12.84 -2.09 -5.77
N LEU A 60 13.22 -3.07 -6.60
CA LEU A 60 13.11 -4.49 -6.23
C LEU A 60 13.90 -4.83 -4.96
N SER A 61 15.10 -4.26 -4.75
CA SER A 61 15.89 -4.53 -3.55
C SER A 61 15.25 -4.00 -2.27
N VAL A 62 14.48 -2.90 -2.37
CA VAL A 62 13.67 -2.40 -1.25
C VAL A 62 12.53 -3.37 -0.98
N LEU A 63 11.78 -3.77 -2.00
CA LEU A 63 10.66 -4.71 -1.88
C LEU A 63 11.10 -6.07 -1.37
N GLU A 64 12.24 -6.60 -1.87
CA GLU A 64 12.84 -7.84 -1.35
C GLU A 64 13.21 -7.75 0.14
N THR A 65 13.68 -6.59 0.58
CA THR A 65 13.97 -6.36 1.99
C THR A 65 12.70 -6.45 2.83
N ILE A 66 11.61 -5.82 2.37
CA ILE A 66 10.29 -5.89 3.02
C ILE A 66 9.75 -7.33 3.01
N ALA A 67 9.84 -8.04 1.87
CA ALA A 67 9.41 -9.43 1.75
C ALA A 67 10.13 -10.35 2.76
N LYS A 68 11.47 -10.21 2.87
CA LYS A 68 12.30 -10.99 3.83
C LYS A 68 11.97 -10.69 5.30
N LEU A 69 11.40 -9.54 5.59
CA LEU A 69 10.90 -9.18 6.93
C LEU A 69 9.47 -9.66 7.19
N GLY A 70 8.86 -10.37 6.22
CA GLY A 70 7.50 -10.87 6.34
C GLY A 70 6.41 -9.85 6.02
N GLY A 71 6.78 -8.67 5.53
CA GLY A 71 5.86 -7.62 5.13
C GLY A 71 5.07 -7.95 3.86
N GLY A 72 3.96 -7.25 3.69
CA GLY A 72 3.14 -7.22 2.48
C GLY A 72 3.40 -5.95 1.64
N ALA A 73 2.54 -5.72 0.66
CA ALA A 73 2.58 -4.54 -0.20
C ALA A 73 1.22 -3.88 -0.33
N ASP A 74 1.22 -2.55 -0.39
CA ASP A 74 0.09 -1.74 -0.85
C ASP A 74 0.45 -1.19 -2.23
N VAL A 75 -0.28 -1.64 -3.25
CA VAL A 75 -0.03 -1.35 -4.66
C VAL A 75 -1.15 -0.52 -5.26
N VAL A 76 -0.83 0.27 -6.28
CA VAL A 76 -1.79 1.13 -6.99
C VAL A 76 -1.87 0.84 -8.49
N SER A 77 -1.20 -0.21 -8.95
CA SER A 77 -1.24 -0.68 -10.34
C SER A 77 -0.82 -2.14 -10.45
N LEU A 78 -1.18 -2.78 -11.57
CA LEU A 78 -0.71 -4.13 -11.90
C LEU A 78 0.82 -4.19 -11.99
N GLY A 79 1.46 -3.13 -12.49
CA GLY A 79 2.93 -3.07 -12.56
C GLY A 79 3.59 -3.12 -11.18
N GLU A 80 3.05 -2.41 -10.19
CA GLU A 80 3.50 -2.49 -8.80
C GLU A 80 3.22 -3.87 -8.19
N PHE A 81 2.06 -4.45 -8.47
CA PHE A 81 1.70 -5.80 -8.04
C PHE A 81 2.70 -6.84 -8.55
N GLN A 82 3.04 -6.80 -9.85
CA GLN A 82 4.02 -7.70 -10.46
C GLN A 82 5.43 -7.51 -9.86
N ARG A 83 5.82 -6.26 -9.57
CA ARG A 83 7.10 -5.99 -8.87
C ARG A 83 7.12 -6.56 -7.47
N ALA A 84 6.02 -6.44 -6.73
CA ALA A 84 5.88 -7.03 -5.39
C ALA A 84 6.02 -8.56 -5.43
N LEU A 85 5.34 -9.23 -6.37
CA LEU A 85 5.48 -10.68 -6.58
C LEU A 85 6.93 -11.06 -6.93
N ARG A 86 7.55 -10.33 -7.86
CA ARG A 86 8.94 -10.60 -8.26
C ARG A 86 9.93 -10.43 -7.10
N ALA A 87 9.64 -9.55 -6.16
CA ALA A 87 10.41 -9.35 -4.95
C ALA A 87 10.17 -10.42 -3.87
N GLY A 88 9.25 -11.37 -4.11
CA GLY A 88 8.94 -12.47 -3.19
C GLY A 88 7.85 -12.14 -2.17
N ILE A 89 7.06 -11.10 -2.37
CA ILE A 89 5.90 -10.82 -1.50
C ILE A 89 4.77 -11.77 -1.89
N ASP A 90 4.21 -12.47 -0.88
CA ASP A 90 3.05 -13.34 -1.05
C ASP A 90 1.84 -12.53 -1.53
N PRO A 91 1.13 -12.92 -2.62
CA PRO A 91 -0.08 -12.23 -3.08
C PRO A 91 -1.13 -12.09 -1.97
N LYS A 92 -1.24 -13.05 -1.05
CA LYS A 92 -2.12 -12.98 0.13
C LYS A 92 -1.73 -11.91 1.16
N LYS A 93 -0.64 -11.18 0.92
CA LYS A 93 -0.21 -10.02 1.71
C LYS A 93 -0.19 -8.74 0.86
N ILE A 94 -0.84 -8.74 -0.31
CA ILE A 94 -0.89 -7.57 -1.18
C ILE A 94 -2.30 -6.96 -1.15
N VAL A 95 -2.35 -5.67 -0.89
CA VAL A 95 -3.54 -4.83 -0.93
C VAL A 95 -3.49 -3.98 -2.19
N PHE A 96 -4.59 -3.92 -2.95
CA PHE A 96 -4.68 -3.09 -4.14
C PHE A 96 -5.54 -1.85 -3.87
N SER A 97 -4.89 -0.69 -3.80
CA SER A 97 -5.48 0.62 -3.55
C SER A 97 -5.55 1.47 -4.82
N GLY A 98 -6.10 2.68 -4.71
CA GLY A 98 -6.14 3.68 -5.79
C GLY A 98 -7.43 3.70 -6.58
N VAL A 99 -7.70 4.86 -7.20
CA VAL A 99 -8.98 5.22 -7.84
C VAL A 99 -9.09 4.81 -9.32
N GLY A 100 -8.02 4.23 -9.89
CA GLY A 100 -7.93 4.00 -11.34
C GLY A 100 -7.73 2.53 -11.72
N LYS A 101 -8.19 1.57 -10.90
CA LYS A 101 -8.10 0.15 -11.23
C LYS A 101 -8.86 -0.16 -12.51
N GLN A 102 -8.20 -0.76 -13.47
CA GLN A 102 -8.79 -1.16 -14.74
C GLN A 102 -9.23 -2.63 -14.70
N ASP A 103 -10.21 -2.98 -15.53
CA ASP A 103 -10.78 -4.33 -15.56
C ASP A 103 -9.72 -5.42 -15.72
N PHE A 104 -8.76 -5.23 -16.63
CA PHE A 104 -7.69 -6.21 -16.85
C PHE A 104 -6.77 -6.36 -15.62
N GLU A 105 -6.53 -5.30 -14.85
CA GLU A 105 -5.73 -5.35 -13.63
C GLU A 105 -6.46 -6.16 -12.54
N ILE A 106 -7.78 -5.94 -12.42
CA ILE A 106 -8.63 -6.69 -11.49
C ILE A 106 -8.64 -8.17 -11.86
N VAL A 107 -8.82 -8.49 -13.16
CA VAL A 107 -8.79 -9.88 -13.66
C VAL A 107 -7.49 -10.58 -13.29
N GLU A 108 -6.34 -9.96 -13.56
CA GLU A 108 -5.03 -10.58 -13.32
C GLU A 108 -4.75 -10.75 -11.82
N THR A 109 -5.05 -9.74 -11.01
CA THR A 109 -4.78 -9.80 -9.58
C THR A 109 -5.74 -10.72 -8.82
N LEU A 110 -7.01 -10.79 -9.25
CA LEU A 110 -8.00 -11.70 -8.66
C LEU A 110 -7.68 -13.17 -8.95
N LYS A 111 -7.11 -13.49 -10.11
CA LYS A 111 -6.61 -14.84 -10.41
C LYS A 111 -5.56 -15.30 -9.41
N LEU A 112 -4.73 -14.40 -8.89
CA LEU A 112 -3.63 -14.68 -7.97
C LEU A 112 -4.01 -14.61 -6.49
N SER A 113 -5.30 -14.35 -6.18
CA SER A 113 -5.85 -14.36 -4.81
C SER A 113 -5.12 -13.39 -3.87
N LEU A 114 -5.11 -12.09 -4.26
CA LEU A 114 -4.58 -11.03 -3.40
C LEU A 114 -5.33 -10.94 -2.06
N LEU A 115 -4.75 -10.22 -1.10
CA LEU A 115 -5.34 -10.03 0.23
C LEU A 115 -6.67 -9.30 0.15
N GLN A 116 -6.71 -8.12 -0.50
CA GLN A 116 -7.93 -7.32 -0.66
C GLN A 116 -7.78 -6.20 -1.69
N TYR A 117 -8.93 -5.75 -2.21
CA TYR A 117 -9.07 -4.47 -2.91
C TYR A 117 -9.58 -3.40 -1.95
N ASN A 118 -8.95 -2.24 -1.91
CA ASN A 118 -9.49 -1.06 -1.27
C ASN A 118 -10.41 -0.33 -2.26
N ILE A 119 -11.71 -0.34 -1.98
CA ILE A 119 -12.75 0.21 -2.84
C ILE A 119 -12.86 1.71 -2.61
N GLU A 120 -12.73 2.47 -3.69
CA GLU A 120 -12.73 3.94 -3.67
C GLU A 120 -14.07 4.54 -4.16
N SER A 121 -14.92 3.73 -4.84
CA SER A 121 -16.23 4.16 -5.36
C SER A 121 -17.21 3.00 -5.54
N VAL A 122 -18.50 3.32 -5.66
CA VAL A 122 -19.55 2.32 -5.92
C VAL A 122 -19.38 1.71 -7.31
N SER A 123 -19.06 2.50 -8.32
CA SER A 123 -18.84 1.99 -9.68
C SER A 123 -17.66 1.02 -9.77
N GLU A 124 -16.62 1.24 -8.98
CA GLU A 124 -15.50 0.29 -8.87
C GLU A 124 -15.95 -1.03 -8.23
N LEU A 125 -16.78 -0.97 -7.18
CA LEU A 125 -17.36 -2.16 -6.57
C LEU A 125 -18.16 -2.99 -7.58
N GLU A 126 -18.99 -2.34 -8.40
CA GLU A 126 -19.79 -2.99 -9.45
C GLU A 126 -18.89 -3.66 -10.50
N ALA A 127 -17.81 -3.00 -10.92
CA ALA A 127 -16.86 -3.56 -11.87
C ALA A 127 -16.14 -4.79 -11.29
N ILE A 128 -15.65 -4.73 -10.05
CA ILE A 128 -15.01 -5.87 -9.38
C ILE A 128 -15.99 -7.02 -9.22
N ASN A 129 -17.23 -6.74 -8.82
CA ASN A 129 -18.28 -7.76 -8.69
C ASN A 129 -18.55 -8.49 -10.01
N LYS A 130 -18.74 -7.75 -11.09
CA LYS A 130 -18.96 -8.34 -12.43
C LYS A 130 -17.79 -9.25 -12.84
N ILE A 131 -16.57 -8.82 -12.59
CA ILE A 131 -15.37 -9.59 -12.90
C ILE A 131 -15.28 -10.84 -12.03
N ALA A 132 -15.57 -10.73 -10.73
CA ALA A 132 -15.54 -11.85 -9.80
C ALA A 132 -16.56 -12.94 -10.19
N ILE A 133 -17.78 -12.55 -10.57
CA ILE A 133 -18.80 -13.46 -11.09
C ILE A 133 -18.31 -14.18 -12.35
N ASN A 134 -17.78 -13.44 -13.32
CA ASN A 134 -17.27 -14.00 -14.57
C ASN A 134 -16.11 -14.99 -14.37
N LEU A 135 -15.29 -14.78 -13.34
CA LEU A 135 -14.18 -15.66 -12.98
C LEU A 135 -14.60 -16.79 -12.01
N ASN A 136 -15.84 -16.84 -11.58
CA ASN A 136 -16.32 -17.72 -10.51
C ASN A 136 -15.43 -17.66 -9.26
N LYS A 137 -15.11 -16.44 -8.83
CA LYS A 137 -14.26 -16.15 -7.67
C LYS A 137 -14.95 -15.19 -6.71
N VAL A 138 -14.54 -15.24 -5.44
CA VAL A 138 -14.91 -14.26 -4.43
C VAL A 138 -13.82 -13.19 -4.37
N ALA A 139 -14.18 -11.92 -4.54
CA ALA A 139 -13.27 -10.81 -4.41
C ALA A 139 -13.21 -10.33 -2.94
N PRO A 140 -12.04 -10.36 -2.28
CA PRO A 140 -11.87 -9.77 -0.96
C PRO A 140 -11.81 -8.24 -1.10
N ILE A 141 -12.71 -7.53 -0.40
CA ILE A 141 -12.78 -6.07 -0.48
C ILE A 141 -12.75 -5.41 0.89
N ALA A 142 -12.25 -4.17 0.93
CA ALA A 142 -12.42 -3.24 2.04
C ALA A 142 -12.87 -1.88 1.50
N PHE A 143 -13.83 -1.25 2.16
CA PHE A 143 -14.25 0.11 1.79
C PHE A 143 -13.27 1.14 2.36
N ARG A 144 -12.77 2.00 1.50
CA ARG A 144 -12.13 3.22 1.91
C ARG A 144 -13.19 4.28 2.17
N VAL A 145 -13.47 4.53 3.44
CA VAL A 145 -14.45 5.53 3.85
C VAL A 145 -13.76 6.89 4.01
N ASN A 146 -14.34 7.93 3.39
CA ASN A 146 -13.94 9.32 3.65
C ASN A 146 -14.74 9.81 4.87
N PRO A 147 -14.06 10.10 6.01
CA PRO A 147 -14.74 10.51 7.23
C PRO A 147 -15.12 12.01 7.25
N ASP A 148 -14.75 12.78 6.24
CA ASP A 148 -14.92 14.23 6.16
C ASP A 148 -14.30 14.98 7.38
N ILE A 149 -13.11 14.57 7.77
CA ILE A 149 -12.37 15.16 8.89
C ILE A 149 -11.20 15.98 8.36
N ASP A 150 -11.07 17.22 8.83
CA ASP A 150 -9.87 18.01 8.60
C ASP A 150 -8.76 17.57 9.58
N ALA A 151 -7.74 16.91 9.02
CA ALA A 151 -6.60 16.45 9.80
C ALA A 151 -5.58 17.56 10.13
N GLY A 152 -5.88 18.84 9.81
CA GLY A 152 -4.96 19.97 10.02
C GLY A 152 -3.64 19.85 9.25
N THR A 153 -3.62 19.05 8.17
CA THR A 153 -2.45 18.86 7.30
C THR A 153 -2.46 19.89 6.17
N HIS A 154 -1.30 20.07 5.51
CA HIS A 154 -1.18 20.93 4.34
C HIS A 154 -2.22 20.53 3.27
N GLU A 155 -2.86 21.51 2.63
CA GLU A 155 -3.98 21.30 1.69
C GLU A 155 -3.67 20.26 0.60
N ASN A 156 -2.46 20.25 0.07
CA ASN A 156 -2.01 19.31 -0.97
C ASN A 156 -1.82 17.86 -0.47
N ILE A 157 -1.87 17.62 0.84
CA ILE A 157 -1.66 16.28 1.45
C ILE A 157 -2.95 15.79 2.11
N SER A 158 -3.94 16.66 2.31
CA SER A 158 -5.24 16.32 2.89
C SER A 158 -6.00 15.36 1.96
N THR A 159 -6.44 14.22 2.48
CA THR A 159 -7.23 13.22 1.73
C THR A 159 -8.56 12.88 2.42
N GLY A 160 -8.88 13.56 3.53
CA GLY A 160 -10.04 13.26 4.38
C GLY A 160 -11.22 14.23 4.28
N LYS A 161 -11.13 15.30 3.48
CA LYS A 161 -12.22 16.28 3.29
C LYS A 161 -13.23 15.80 2.25
N ALA A 162 -14.48 16.25 2.35
CA ALA A 162 -15.57 15.87 1.43
C ALA A 162 -15.24 16.11 -0.05
N ASP A 163 -14.49 17.17 -0.37
CA ASP A 163 -14.08 17.53 -1.72
C ASP A 163 -12.90 16.72 -2.27
N ASN A 164 -12.33 15.82 -1.47
CA ASN A 164 -11.23 14.98 -1.91
C ASN A 164 -11.74 13.82 -2.78
N LYS A 165 -10.98 13.53 -3.85
CA LYS A 165 -11.28 12.46 -4.82
C LYS A 165 -11.21 11.03 -4.27
N PHE A 166 -10.79 10.84 -3.01
CA PHE A 166 -10.50 9.53 -2.44
C PHE A 166 -11.57 9.09 -1.45
N GLY A 167 -11.98 7.82 -1.60
CA GLY A 167 -12.88 7.14 -0.69
C GLY A 167 -14.36 7.46 -0.89
N ILE A 168 -15.19 6.63 -0.29
CA ILE A 168 -16.66 6.72 -0.33
C ILE A 168 -17.12 7.55 0.86
N PRO A 169 -17.98 8.57 0.70
CA PRO A 169 -18.59 9.27 1.82
C PRO A 169 -19.27 8.30 2.78
N ILE A 170 -19.14 8.51 4.07
CA ILE A 170 -19.65 7.58 5.10
C ILE A 170 -21.15 7.29 4.94
N SER A 171 -21.95 8.30 4.56
CA SER A 171 -23.40 8.14 4.30
C SER A 171 -23.68 7.16 3.15
N LYS A 172 -22.88 7.19 2.09
CA LYS A 172 -23.00 6.28 0.94
C LYS A 172 -22.47 4.88 1.26
N ALA A 173 -21.38 4.78 2.03
CA ALA A 173 -20.84 3.49 2.44
C ALA A 173 -21.86 2.68 3.24
N ILE A 174 -22.57 3.31 4.19
CA ILE A 174 -23.61 2.67 5.00
C ILE A 174 -24.78 2.16 4.11
N ALA A 175 -25.14 2.90 3.07
CA ALA A 175 -26.24 2.53 2.17
C ALA A 175 -25.88 1.37 1.23
N VAL A 176 -24.61 1.19 0.88
CA VAL A 176 -24.14 0.14 -0.04
C VAL A 176 -23.97 -1.21 0.66
N ILE A 177 -23.68 -1.22 1.96
CA ILE A 177 -23.44 -2.45 2.74
C ILE A 177 -24.60 -3.45 2.66
N PRO A 178 -25.89 -3.07 2.82
CA PRO A 178 -27.00 -4.01 2.74
C PRO A 178 -27.17 -4.68 1.37
N THR A 179 -26.74 -4.00 0.28
CA THR A 179 -26.85 -4.55 -1.09
C THR A 179 -25.81 -5.64 -1.37
N LEU A 180 -24.83 -5.83 -0.50
CA LEU A 180 -23.78 -6.85 -0.63
C LEU A 180 -24.21 -8.26 -0.24
N ASN A 181 -25.37 -8.44 0.40
CA ASN A 181 -25.85 -9.76 0.84
C ASN A 181 -26.14 -10.73 -0.32
N GLU A 182 -26.20 -10.26 -1.56
CA GLU A 182 -26.44 -11.06 -2.76
C GLU A 182 -25.17 -11.28 -3.61
N VAL A 183 -23.99 -10.83 -3.12
CA VAL A 183 -22.77 -10.77 -3.92
C VAL A 183 -21.69 -11.67 -3.31
N PRO A 184 -20.93 -12.44 -4.12
CA PRO A 184 -19.82 -13.27 -3.63
C PRO A 184 -18.62 -12.40 -3.22
N ILE A 185 -18.81 -11.58 -2.18
CA ILE A 185 -17.81 -10.66 -1.64
C ILE A 185 -17.56 -10.99 -0.17
N ASN A 186 -16.30 -11.28 0.19
CA ASN A 186 -15.86 -11.28 1.58
C ASN A 186 -15.53 -9.84 1.98
N THR A 187 -16.42 -9.19 2.71
CA THR A 187 -16.24 -7.81 3.14
C THR A 187 -15.48 -7.75 4.46
N ILE A 188 -14.33 -7.11 4.45
CA ILE A 188 -13.58 -6.77 5.67
C ILE A 188 -13.72 -5.26 5.88
N PHE A 189 -14.29 -4.85 7.03
CA PHE A 189 -14.35 -3.43 7.39
C PHE A 189 -13.02 -2.97 7.97
N SER A 190 -12.38 -2.02 7.31
CA SER A 190 -11.17 -1.35 7.81
C SER A 190 -11.28 0.16 7.64
N ALA A 191 -11.82 0.84 8.64
CA ALA A 191 -11.80 2.30 8.73
C ALA A 191 -10.45 2.87 9.18
N SER A 192 -9.56 2.04 9.74
CA SER A 192 -8.33 2.48 10.43
C SER A 192 -7.07 2.53 9.57
N PHE A 193 -7.13 2.13 8.31
CA PHE A 193 -5.93 1.80 7.52
C PHE A 193 -5.16 3.01 6.95
N ILE A 194 -5.78 4.17 6.82
CA ILE A 194 -5.20 5.29 6.06
C ILE A 194 -4.14 6.06 6.86
N HIS A 195 -4.26 6.11 8.19
CA HIS A 195 -3.30 6.83 9.03
C HIS A 195 -1.93 6.14 9.14
N ALA A 196 -1.89 4.82 9.15
CA ALA A 196 -0.66 4.06 9.25
C ALA A 196 0.21 4.14 7.98
N CYS A 197 -0.40 4.14 6.79
CA CYS A 197 0.34 4.29 5.52
C CYS A 197 0.99 5.68 5.39
N ALA A 198 0.30 6.75 5.78
CA ALA A 198 0.86 8.10 5.74
C ALA A 198 2.02 8.29 6.74
N SER A 199 1.95 7.65 7.91
CA SER A 199 3.00 7.70 8.93
C SER A 199 4.24 6.89 8.52
N PHE A 200 4.07 5.80 7.79
CA PHE A 200 5.18 4.99 7.28
C PHE A 200 5.97 5.71 6.18
N ILE A 201 5.29 6.49 5.34
CA ILE A 201 5.92 7.32 4.31
C ILE A 201 6.78 8.42 4.95
N ARG A 202 6.39 9.00 6.08
CA ARG A 202 7.16 10.02 6.78
C ARG A 202 8.51 9.53 7.34
N TYR A 203 8.66 8.24 7.61
CA TYR A 203 9.88 7.67 8.18
C TYR A 203 10.88 7.11 7.15
N ILE A 204 10.48 7.03 5.88
CA ILE A 204 11.37 6.56 4.79
C ILE A 204 11.90 7.73 3.96
N SER A 205 11.33 8.93 4.08
CA SER A 205 11.88 10.14 3.47
C SER A 205 12.94 10.75 4.38
N VAL A 206 14.17 10.35 4.22
CA VAL A 206 15.37 11.05 4.65
C VAL A 206 16.15 11.51 3.44
#